data_f9c1197d76c80d6e993482c1bc3b6664
#
_entry.id   f9c1197d76c80d6e993482c1bc3b6664
#
_cell.length_a   1.000
_cell.length_b   1.000
_cell.length_c   1.000
_cell.angle_alpha   90.00
_cell.angle_beta   90.00
_cell.angle_gamma   90.00
#
_symmetry.space_group_name_H-M   'P 1'
#
loop_
_entity.id
_entity.type
_entity.pdbx_description
1 polymer ?
#
loop_
_entity_poly.entity_id
_entity_poly.type
_entity_poly.pdbx_seq_one_letter_code
_entity_poly.pdbx_strand_id
1 'polypeptide(L)'
;MAKQKKISDHKDTGKGLCGDLLERAVIYAMATLETNASMGVIVASPTAGSAGIVPGLLLALQETYDLSDEQIKQGLYNASAIGYLAMRNATVAGAVGGCQAEVGIASAMAASATVELMGGSPEQSLAAASTVLMNMLGLVCDPVGGLVEYPCQNRNAAGVANATIAAEIALSGVRQLIPFDEMLEAVYTVGKRLPAELR
;
A
#
# COMPACT_ATOMS: atom_id res chain seq x y z
N MET A 1 -5.31 0.39 24.66
CA MET A 1 -4.51 1.51 24.08
C MET A 1 -4.37 1.22 22.61
N ALA A 2 -4.69 2.17 21.76
CA ALA A 2 -4.58 2.05 20.30
C ALA A 2 -3.15 1.69 19.87
N LYS A 3 -3.01 0.80 18.88
CA LYS A 3 -1.68 0.29 18.44
C LYS A 3 -0.86 1.41 17.82
N GLN A 4 -1.51 2.26 17.00
CA GLN A 4 -0.85 3.43 16.38
C GLN A 4 -0.26 4.36 17.45
N LYS A 5 -0.95 4.57 18.60
CA LYS A 5 -0.42 5.39 19.69
C LYS A 5 0.86 4.82 20.30
N LYS A 6 0.97 3.50 20.44
CA LYS A 6 2.19 2.86 20.94
C LYS A 6 3.38 3.08 20.00
N ILE A 7 3.15 3.08 18.69
CA ILE A 7 4.20 3.35 17.69
C ILE A 7 4.60 4.82 17.75
N SER A 8 3.62 5.74 17.86
CA SER A 8 3.89 7.16 18.04
C SER A 8 4.70 7.43 19.31
N ASP A 9 4.27 6.87 20.45
CA ASP A 9 4.99 7.02 21.72
C ASP A 9 6.43 6.47 21.62
N HIS A 10 6.63 5.36 20.87
CA HIS A 10 7.97 4.79 20.64
C HIS A 10 8.82 5.69 19.75
N LYS A 11 8.25 6.24 18.67
CA LYS A 11 8.92 7.22 17.80
C LYS A 11 9.43 8.42 18.62
N ASP A 12 8.61 8.94 19.53
CA ASP A 12 8.96 10.10 20.36
C ASP A 12 10.13 9.82 21.32
N THR A 13 10.48 8.55 21.58
CA THR A 13 11.68 8.20 22.32
C THR A 13 12.99 8.41 21.56
N GLY A 14 12.93 8.66 20.26
CA GLY A 14 14.10 8.73 19.36
C GLY A 14 14.78 7.38 19.11
N LYS A 15 14.14 6.26 19.46
CA LYS A 15 14.66 4.89 19.25
C LYS A 15 14.00 4.17 18.08
N GLY A 16 13.25 4.88 17.23
CA GLY A 16 12.64 4.32 16.04
C GLY A 16 13.67 3.76 15.06
N LEU A 17 13.29 2.69 14.37
CA LEU A 17 14.19 1.97 13.45
C LEU A 17 14.01 2.37 11.99
N CYS A 18 12.85 2.95 11.64
CA CYS A 18 12.45 3.11 10.24
C CYS A 18 12.72 4.51 9.67
N GLY A 19 13.18 5.46 10.49
CA GLY A 19 13.29 6.86 10.11
C GLY A 19 11.93 7.58 10.06
N ASP A 20 11.96 8.90 10.04
CA ASP A 20 10.78 9.75 10.28
C ASP A 20 9.64 9.50 9.27
N LEU A 21 9.95 9.44 7.97
CA LEU A 21 8.97 9.22 6.91
C LEU A 21 8.20 7.91 7.10
N LEU A 22 8.92 6.80 7.23
CA LEU A 22 8.27 5.49 7.30
C LEU A 22 7.54 5.27 8.63
N GLU A 23 8.05 5.81 9.73
CA GLU A 23 7.36 5.78 11.02
C GLU A 23 6.04 6.53 10.96
N ARG A 24 5.99 7.74 10.37
CA ARG A 24 4.75 8.49 10.13
C ARG A 24 3.78 7.69 9.27
N ALA A 25 4.24 7.15 8.13
CA ALA A 25 3.41 6.37 7.23
C ALA A 25 2.79 5.15 7.93
N VAL A 26 3.56 4.43 8.76
CA VAL A 26 3.07 3.29 9.55
C VAL A 26 2.02 3.74 10.57
N ILE A 27 2.27 4.85 11.29
CA ILE A 27 1.32 5.39 12.27
C ILE A 27 -0.01 5.74 11.60
N TYR A 28 0.02 6.45 10.48
CA TYR A 28 -1.20 6.88 9.76
C TYR A 28 -1.95 5.70 9.15
N ALA A 29 -1.22 4.74 8.55
CA ALA A 29 -1.83 3.54 8.01
C ALA A 29 -2.55 2.72 9.08
N MET A 30 -1.94 2.54 10.24
CA MET A 30 -2.55 1.82 11.34
C MET A 30 -3.70 2.60 11.99
N ALA A 31 -3.59 3.94 12.11
CA ALA A 31 -4.67 4.79 12.62
C ALA A 31 -5.93 4.69 11.75
N THR A 32 -5.76 4.68 10.42
CA THR A 32 -6.85 4.50 9.46
C THR A 32 -7.55 3.16 9.68
N LEU A 33 -6.81 2.07 9.84
CA LEU A 33 -7.39 0.74 10.08
C LEU A 33 -8.01 0.60 11.47
N GLU A 34 -7.47 1.26 12.49
CA GLU A 34 -8.12 1.32 13.82
C GLU A 34 -9.44 2.09 13.75
N THR A 35 -9.50 3.18 12.98
CA THR A 35 -10.73 3.93 12.72
C THR A 35 -11.76 3.06 12.00
N ASN A 36 -11.34 2.31 10.97
CA ASN A 36 -12.20 1.34 10.28
C ASN A 36 -12.74 0.26 11.23
N ALA A 37 -11.89 -0.36 12.04
CA ALA A 37 -12.29 -1.38 13.01
C ALA A 37 -13.25 -0.84 14.08
N SER A 38 -13.17 0.46 14.38
CA SER A 38 -14.07 1.15 15.32
C SER A 38 -15.37 1.65 14.67
N MET A 39 -15.69 1.22 13.44
CA MET A 39 -16.84 1.68 12.66
C MET A 39 -16.83 3.18 12.34
N GLY A 40 -15.65 3.79 12.33
CA GLY A 40 -15.46 5.17 11.91
C GLY A 40 -15.48 5.30 10.38
N VAL A 41 -15.53 6.55 9.90
CA VAL A 41 -15.57 6.85 8.46
C VAL A 41 -14.15 6.78 7.89
N ILE A 42 -13.96 5.94 6.89
CA ILE A 42 -12.73 5.85 6.07
C ILE A 42 -13.10 5.83 4.58
N VAL A 43 -12.12 6.06 3.73
CA VAL A 43 -12.27 5.91 2.27
C VAL A 43 -11.56 4.63 1.84
N ALA A 44 -12.28 3.74 1.16
CA ALA A 44 -11.70 2.52 0.59
C ALA A 44 -10.63 2.86 -0.47
N SER A 45 -9.45 2.22 -0.41
CA SER A 45 -8.33 2.54 -1.30
C SER A 45 -7.40 1.31 -1.50
N PRO A 46 -7.71 0.39 -2.44
CA PRO A 46 -8.96 0.23 -3.18
C PRO A 46 -10.08 -0.43 -2.36
N THR A 47 -9.79 -1.04 -1.23
CA THR A 47 -10.74 -1.69 -0.33
C THR A 47 -10.67 -1.12 1.08
N ALA A 48 -11.66 -1.42 1.94
CA ALA A 48 -11.64 -1.00 3.34
C ALA A 48 -10.48 -1.64 4.13
N GLY A 49 -10.13 -2.90 3.82
CA GLY A 49 -9.04 -3.62 4.50
C GLY A 49 -7.64 -3.11 4.17
N SER A 50 -7.48 -2.38 3.08
CA SER A 50 -6.21 -1.77 2.68
C SER A 50 -6.22 -0.23 2.69
N ALA A 51 -7.28 0.37 3.26
CA ALA A 51 -7.56 1.80 3.22
C ALA A 51 -6.51 2.70 3.87
N GLY A 52 -5.61 2.14 4.67
CA GLY A 52 -4.57 2.90 5.35
C GLY A 52 -3.31 3.17 4.52
N ILE A 53 -3.07 2.40 3.45
CA ILE A 53 -1.77 2.42 2.75
C ILE A 53 -1.58 3.71 1.96
N VAL A 54 -2.50 4.02 1.05
CA VAL A 54 -2.39 5.21 0.20
C VAL A 54 -2.38 6.49 1.04
N PRO A 55 -3.37 6.76 1.91
CA PRO A 55 -3.35 7.98 2.70
C PRO A 55 -2.19 8.02 3.69
N GLY A 56 -1.81 6.88 4.28
CA GLY A 56 -0.71 6.81 5.24
C GLY A 56 0.62 7.24 4.64
N LEU A 57 0.94 6.78 3.44
CA LEU A 57 2.18 7.16 2.78
C LEU A 57 2.13 8.59 2.20
N LEU A 58 1.01 8.97 1.56
CA LEU A 58 0.90 10.30 0.96
C LEU A 58 0.93 11.42 2.01
N LEU A 59 0.24 11.26 3.14
CA LEU A 59 0.29 12.24 4.24
C LEU A 59 1.69 12.32 4.86
N ALA A 60 2.36 11.19 5.03
CA ALA A 60 3.74 11.19 5.54
C ALA A 60 4.70 11.91 4.58
N LEU A 61 4.54 11.73 3.26
CA LEU A 61 5.30 12.45 2.24
C LEU A 61 4.99 13.95 2.27
N GLN A 62 3.70 14.31 2.36
CA GLN A 62 3.27 15.71 2.45
C GLN A 62 3.97 16.43 3.58
N GLU A 63 3.96 15.87 4.78
CA GLU A 63 4.57 16.48 5.96
C GLU A 63 6.11 16.46 5.92
N THR A 64 6.70 15.42 5.33
CA THR A 64 8.17 15.27 5.31
C THR A 64 8.82 16.19 4.28
N TYR A 65 8.16 16.40 3.14
CA TYR A 65 8.71 17.16 2.00
C TYR A 65 7.96 18.50 1.75
N ASP A 66 7.07 18.90 2.65
CA ASP A 66 6.26 20.12 2.54
C ASP A 66 5.51 20.22 1.19
N LEU A 67 4.89 19.10 0.78
CA LEU A 67 4.15 19.05 -0.47
C LEU A 67 2.81 19.77 -0.34
N SER A 68 2.44 20.52 -1.36
CA SER A 68 1.15 21.20 -1.44
C SER A 68 -0.01 20.22 -1.62
N ASP A 69 -1.22 20.64 -1.21
CA ASP A 69 -2.45 19.86 -1.45
C ASP A 69 -2.66 19.53 -2.93
N GLU A 70 -2.24 20.42 -3.83
CA GLU A 70 -2.36 20.18 -5.28
C GLU A 70 -1.43 19.05 -5.75
N GLN A 71 -0.21 18.99 -5.23
CA GLN A 71 0.69 17.87 -5.50
C GLN A 71 0.12 16.56 -4.96
N ILE A 72 -0.43 16.56 -3.75
CA ILE A 72 -1.08 15.36 -3.19
C ILE A 72 -2.28 14.92 -4.05
N LYS A 73 -3.07 15.85 -4.59
CA LYS A 73 -4.14 15.50 -5.55
C LYS A 73 -3.60 14.83 -6.82
N GLN A 74 -2.48 15.29 -7.36
CA GLN A 74 -1.83 14.61 -8.51
C GLN A 74 -1.41 13.19 -8.14
N GLY A 75 -0.77 13.00 -6.98
CA GLY A 75 -0.46 11.66 -6.47
C GLY A 75 -1.69 10.76 -6.32
N LEU A 76 -2.82 11.31 -5.86
CA LEU A 76 -4.08 10.56 -5.75
C LEU A 76 -4.65 10.18 -7.13
N TYR A 77 -4.51 11.03 -8.16
CA TYR A 77 -4.89 10.68 -9.53
C TYR A 77 -4.04 9.54 -10.07
N ASN A 78 -2.72 9.59 -9.86
CA ASN A 78 -1.82 8.50 -10.23
C ASN A 78 -2.20 7.19 -9.52
N ALA A 79 -2.35 7.21 -8.19
CA ALA A 79 -2.80 6.07 -7.43
C ALA A 79 -4.11 5.49 -7.97
N SER A 80 -5.07 6.35 -8.29
CA SER A 80 -6.37 5.95 -8.84
C SER A 80 -6.24 5.28 -10.21
N ALA A 81 -5.31 5.72 -11.06
CA ALA A 81 -5.04 5.10 -12.36
C ALA A 81 -4.53 3.66 -12.18
N ILE A 82 -3.59 3.43 -11.27
CA ILE A 82 -3.09 2.08 -10.94
C ILE A 82 -4.22 1.19 -10.40
N GLY A 83 -5.01 1.70 -9.46
CA GLY A 83 -6.16 0.96 -8.90
C GLY A 83 -7.20 0.61 -9.96
N TYR A 84 -7.49 1.53 -10.88
CA TYR A 84 -8.41 1.30 -12.00
C TYR A 84 -7.90 0.21 -12.95
N LEU A 85 -6.62 0.24 -13.31
CA LEU A 85 -6.01 -0.79 -14.15
C LEU A 85 -6.09 -2.17 -13.50
N ALA A 86 -5.83 -2.24 -12.18
CA ALA A 86 -5.94 -3.48 -11.42
C ALA A 86 -7.37 -4.01 -11.36
N MET A 87 -8.35 -3.13 -11.11
CA MET A 87 -9.78 -3.49 -11.12
C MET A 87 -10.24 -4.04 -12.47
N ARG A 88 -9.75 -3.45 -13.55
CA ARG A 88 -10.14 -3.80 -14.92
C ARG A 88 -9.50 -5.09 -15.40
N ASN A 89 -8.22 -5.31 -15.12
CA ASN A 89 -7.41 -6.37 -15.72
C ASN A 89 -7.14 -7.54 -14.78
N ALA A 90 -7.43 -7.38 -13.48
CA ALA A 90 -7.24 -8.42 -12.47
C ALA A 90 -8.39 -8.41 -11.45
N THR A 91 -8.08 -8.18 -10.19
CA THR A 91 -9.04 -7.98 -9.10
C THR A 91 -8.41 -7.19 -7.97
N VAL A 92 -9.21 -6.47 -7.21
CA VAL A 92 -8.80 -5.81 -5.96
C VAL A 92 -9.40 -6.47 -4.72
N ALA A 93 -10.21 -7.52 -4.91
CA ALA A 93 -10.92 -8.19 -3.83
C ALA A 93 -10.07 -9.30 -3.20
N GLY A 94 -9.81 -9.19 -1.90
CA GLY A 94 -9.08 -10.19 -1.13
C GLY A 94 -9.75 -11.58 -1.17
N ALA A 95 -11.09 -11.61 -1.15
CA ALA A 95 -11.88 -12.84 -1.27
C ALA A 95 -11.78 -13.55 -2.64
N VAL A 96 -11.22 -12.89 -3.65
CA VAL A 96 -11.02 -13.46 -4.99
C VAL A 96 -9.56 -13.77 -5.24
N GLY A 97 -8.66 -12.86 -4.85
CA GLY A 97 -7.25 -12.92 -5.20
C GLY A 97 -6.29 -12.99 -4.00
N GLY A 98 -6.79 -13.11 -2.76
CA GLY A 98 -5.95 -13.03 -1.57
C GLY A 98 -5.52 -11.58 -1.24
N CYS A 99 -4.77 -11.40 -0.16
CA CYS A 99 -4.26 -10.08 0.21
C CYS A 99 -3.25 -9.50 -0.80
N GLN A 100 -2.66 -10.29 -1.66
CA GLN A 100 -1.87 -9.78 -2.80
C GLN A 100 -2.69 -8.86 -3.71
N ALA A 101 -3.99 -9.17 -3.90
CA ALA A 101 -4.92 -8.35 -4.69
C ALA A 101 -5.44 -7.14 -3.91
N GLU A 102 -5.46 -7.17 -2.61
CA GLU A 102 -5.96 -6.10 -1.76
C GLU A 102 -4.84 -5.17 -1.28
N VAL A 103 -3.99 -5.68 -0.41
CA VAL A 103 -2.85 -4.95 0.16
C VAL A 103 -1.76 -4.71 -0.90
N GLY A 104 -1.52 -5.70 -1.79
CA GLY A 104 -0.56 -5.56 -2.88
C GLY A 104 -0.94 -4.44 -3.84
N ILE A 105 -2.20 -4.37 -4.29
CA ILE A 105 -2.64 -3.29 -5.18
C ILE A 105 -2.61 -1.93 -4.48
N ALA A 106 -3.08 -1.83 -3.22
CA ALA A 106 -2.99 -0.58 -2.46
C ALA A 106 -1.54 -0.09 -2.33
N SER A 107 -0.61 -1.01 -2.07
CA SER A 107 0.82 -0.68 -1.97
C SER A 107 1.40 -0.28 -3.35
N ALA A 108 0.98 -0.91 -4.44
CA ALA A 108 1.36 -0.53 -5.80
C ALA A 108 0.84 0.88 -6.18
N MET A 109 -0.41 1.20 -5.80
CA MET A 109 -1.00 2.54 -5.93
C MET A 109 -0.15 3.58 -5.20
N ALA A 110 0.20 3.30 -3.94
CA ALA A 110 1.00 4.21 -3.11
C ALA A 110 2.44 4.37 -3.64
N ALA A 111 3.08 3.28 -4.10
CA ALA A 111 4.42 3.33 -4.67
C ALA A 111 4.49 4.16 -5.94
N SER A 112 3.55 3.94 -6.87
CA SER A 112 3.46 4.71 -8.11
C SER A 112 3.26 6.20 -7.85
N ALA A 113 2.33 6.55 -6.96
CA ALA A 113 2.08 7.93 -6.55
C ALA A 113 3.32 8.57 -5.89
N THR A 114 4.04 7.82 -5.06
CA THR A 114 5.28 8.28 -4.43
C THR A 114 6.33 8.64 -5.47
N VAL A 115 6.52 7.79 -6.48
CA VAL A 115 7.47 8.06 -7.57
C VAL A 115 7.13 9.35 -8.30
N GLU A 116 5.86 9.57 -8.64
CA GLU A 116 5.42 10.81 -9.29
C GLU A 116 5.65 12.03 -8.40
N LEU A 117 5.26 11.96 -7.12
CA LEU A 117 5.44 13.06 -6.16
C LEU A 117 6.91 13.43 -5.97
N MET A 118 7.80 12.48 -6.08
CA MET A 118 9.24 12.68 -5.99
C MET A 118 9.92 13.00 -7.34
N GLY A 119 9.12 13.28 -8.38
CA GLY A 119 9.61 13.74 -9.68
C GLY A 119 10.10 12.63 -10.61
N GLY A 120 9.75 11.38 -10.34
CA GLY A 120 10.06 10.25 -11.23
C GLY A 120 9.20 10.22 -12.49
N SER A 121 9.62 9.43 -13.46
CA SER A 121 8.93 9.26 -14.73
C SER A 121 7.74 8.29 -14.62
N PRO A 122 6.79 8.31 -15.60
CA PRO A 122 5.72 7.32 -15.67
C PRO A 122 6.24 5.87 -15.73
N GLU A 123 7.35 5.63 -16.42
CA GLU A 123 7.98 4.31 -16.49
C GLU A 123 8.50 3.86 -15.12
N GLN A 124 9.08 4.78 -14.34
CA GLN A 124 9.52 4.50 -12.98
C GLN A 124 8.32 4.25 -12.05
N SER A 125 7.22 4.98 -12.22
CA SER A 125 5.97 4.77 -11.49
C SER A 125 5.41 3.36 -11.71
N LEU A 126 5.36 2.90 -12.96
CA LEU A 126 4.94 1.53 -13.30
C LEU A 126 5.93 0.48 -12.81
N ALA A 127 7.23 0.77 -12.85
CA ALA A 127 8.28 -0.11 -12.33
C ALA A 127 8.15 -0.30 -10.81
N ALA A 128 7.87 0.77 -10.06
CA ALA A 128 7.63 0.69 -8.62
C ALA A 128 6.38 -0.15 -8.31
N ALA A 129 5.27 0.09 -9.04
CA ALA A 129 4.05 -0.68 -8.90
C ALA A 129 4.28 -2.18 -9.18
N SER A 130 5.00 -2.52 -10.25
CA SER A 130 5.38 -3.89 -10.57
C SER A 130 6.24 -4.53 -9.48
N THR A 131 7.22 -3.81 -8.96
CA THR A 131 8.09 -4.28 -7.87
C THR A 131 7.29 -4.62 -6.61
N VAL A 132 6.34 -3.78 -6.23
CA VAL A 132 5.44 -4.06 -5.11
C VAL A 132 4.67 -5.36 -5.32
N LEU A 133 4.05 -5.52 -6.50
CA LEU A 133 3.25 -6.72 -6.79
C LEU A 133 4.10 -7.98 -6.76
N MET A 134 5.32 -7.93 -7.28
CA MET A 134 6.27 -9.03 -7.23
C MET A 134 6.63 -9.41 -5.78
N ASN A 135 6.88 -8.43 -4.93
CA ASN A 135 7.24 -8.65 -3.53
C ASN A 135 6.09 -9.23 -2.69
N MET A 136 4.85 -9.00 -3.10
CA MET A 136 3.65 -9.41 -2.37
C MET A 136 2.89 -10.56 -3.04
N LEU A 137 3.43 -11.11 -4.13
CA LEU A 137 2.83 -12.22 -4.87
C LEU A 137 2.65 -13.45 -3.97
N GLY A 138 1.45 -14.03 -3.98
CA GLY A 138 1.12 -15.19 -3.14
C GLY A 138 0.66 -14.84 -1.72
N LEU A 139 0.56 -13.57 -1.35
CA LEU A 139 0.06 -13.19 -0.02
C LEU A 139 -1.42 -13.57 0.12
N VAL A 140 -1.68 -14.53 0.98
CA VAL A 140 -3.01 -15.09 1.23
C VAL A 140 -3.90 -14.15 2.06
N CYS A 141 -5.21 -14.35 2.00
CA CYS A 141 -6.17 -13.74 2.92
C CYS A 141 -6.48 -14.73 4.05
N ASP A 142 -6.06 -14.41 5.28
CA ASP A 142 -6.19 -15.27 6.46
C ASP A 142 -6.66 -14.47 7.68
N PRO A 143 -7.87 -13.89 7.64
CA PRO A 143 -8.38 -13.06 8.73
C PRO A 143 -8.56 -13.90 10.00
N VAL A 144 -7.99 -13.43 11.11
CA VAL A 144 -8.15 -14.07 12.42
C VAL A 144 -9.56 -13.81 12.94
N GLY A 145 -10.31 -14.88 13.17
CA GLY A 145 -11.71 -14.78 13.62
C GLY A 145 -12.67 -14.18 12.58
N GLY A 146 -12.25 -14.10 11.31
CA GLY A 146 -13.06 -13.52 10.23
C GLY A 146 -13.16 -11.99 10.25
N LEU A 147 -12.38 -11.31 11.10
CA LEU A 147 -12.40 -9.86 11.26
C LEU A 147 -11.27 -9.18 10.49
N VAL A 148 -11.56 -8.05 9.84
CA VAL A 148 -10.59 -7.19 9.13
C VAL A 148 -9.82 -6.32 10.14
N GLU A 149 -9.41 -6.91 11.24
CA GLU A 149 -8.58 -6.28 12.25
C GLU A 149 -7.18 -6.92 12.27
N TYR A 150 -7.16 -8.24 12.22
CA TYR A 150 -5.93 -9.02 12.23
C TYR A 150 -5.93 -10.04 11.09
N PRO A 151 -4.91 -10.07 10.22
CA PRO A 151 -3.64 -9.32 10.26
C PRO A 151 -3.66 -7.96 9.52
N CYS A 152 -4.82 -7.48 9.06
CA CYS A 152 -4.93 -6.36 8.12
C CYS A 152 -4.26 -5.06 8.62
N GLN A 153 -4.37 -4.71 9.91
CA GLN A 153 -3.69 -3.54 10.45
C GLN A 153 -2.17 -3.61 10.25
N ASN A 154 -1.56 -4.75 10.60
CA ASN A 154 -0.12 -4.94 10.44
C ASN A 154 0.29 -5.02 8.95
N ARG A 155 -0.59 -5.57 8.10
CA ARG A 155 -0.34 -5.62 6.64
C ARG A 155 -0.40 -4.24 5.98
N ASN A 156 -1.20 -3.31 6.49
CA ASN A 156 -1.15 -1.93 6.03
C ASN A 156 0.19 -1.27 6.38
N ALA A 157 0.71 -1.51 7.58
CA ALA A 157 2.05 -1.06 7.97
C ALA A 157 3.16 -1.68 7.08
N ALA A 158 3.09 -2.99 6.81
CA ALA A 158 4.00 -3.65 5.87
C ALA A 158 3.83 -3.13 4.43
N GLY A 159 2.61 -2.79 4.04
CA GLY A 159 2.28 -2.25 2.72
C GLY A 159 2.93 -0.90 2.45
N VAL A 160 2.88 0.04 3.41
CA VAL A 160 3.56 1.34 3.26
C VAL A 160 5.08 1.17 3.19
N ALA A 161 5.66 0.24 3.96
CA ALA A 161 7.08 -0.05 3.91
C ALA A 161 7.49 -0.61 2.53
N ASN A 162 6.74 -1.57 1.99
CA ASN A 162 7.00 -2.14 0.67
C ASN A 162 6.85 -1.08 -0.44
N ALA A 163 5.82 -0.22 -0.35
CA ALA A 163 5.63 0.87 -1.29
C ALA A 163 6.82 1.85 -1.29
N THR A 164 7.30 2.23 -0.10
CA THR A 164 8.45 3.13 0.05
C THR A 164 9.72 2.52 -0.56
N ILE A 165 10.00 1.25 -0.26
CA ILE A 165 11.17 0.54 -0.80
C ILE A 165 11.10 0.43 -2.32
N ALA A 166 9.93 0.08 -2.87
CA ALA A 166 9.75 -0.06 -4.31
C ALA A 166 9.90 1.28 -5.05
N ALA A 167 9.39 2.36 -4.47
CA ALA A 167 9.56 3.71 -5.00
C ALA A 167 11.04 4.12 -5.00
N GLU A 168 11.76 3.88 -3.91
CA GLU A 168 13.21 4.17 -3.81
C GLU A 168 14.02 3.40 -4.84
N ILE A 169 13.74 2.10 -5.04
CA ILE A 169 14.39 1.27 -6.06
C ILE A 169 14.19 1.87 -7.45
N ALA A 170 12.94 2.26 -7.79
CA ALA A 170 12.62 2.81 -9.09
C ALA A 170 13.26 4.21 -9.31
N LEU A 171 13.21 5.08 -8.31
CA LEU A 171 13.82 6.42 -8.36
C LEU A 171 15.34 6.34 -8.46
N SER A 172 15.98 5.32 -7.86
CA SER A 172 17.40 5.07 -7.98
C SER A 172 17.83 4.56 -9.37
N GLY A 173 16.88 4.36 -10.29
CA GLY A 173 17.16 3.92 -11.66
C GLY A 173 17.36 2.41 -11.82
N VAL A 174 17.05 1.62 -10.80
CA VAL A 174 17.07 0.15 -10.90
C VAL A 174 15.93 -0.29 -11.82
N ARG A 175 16.27 -0.99 -12.90
CA ARG A 175 15.31 -1.42 -13.91
C ARG A 175 14.49 -2.60 -13.43
N GLN A 176 13.17 -2.48 -13.47
CA GLN A 176 12.24 -3.60 -13.33
C GLN A 176 12.15 -4.36 -14.66
N LEU A 177 12.34 -5.69 -14.60
CA LEU A 177 12.33 -6.54 -15.81
C LEU A 177 10.95 -7.02 -16.20
N ILE A 178 10.02 -7.09 -15.25
CA ILE A 178 8.65 -7.57 -15.49
C ILE A 178 7.73 -6.35 -15.58
N PRO A 179 7.11 -6.11 -16.76
CA PRO A 179 6.16 -5.03 -16.93
C PRO A 179 4.97 -5.12 -15.97
N PHE A 180 4.39 -3.99 -15.62
CA PHE A 180 3.26 -3.91 -14.70
C PHE A 180 2.06 -4.75 -15.13
N ASP A 181 1.76 -4.80 -16.43
CA ASP A 181 0.65 -5.58 -16.99
C ASP A 181 0.84 -7.08 -16.78
N GLU A 182 2.06 -7.57 -16.99
CA GLU A 182 2.41 -8.98 -16.75
C GLU A 182 2.34 -9.34 -15.26
N MET A 183 2.72 -8.40 -14.39
CA MET A 183 2.57 -8.60 -12.94
C MET A 183 1.11 -8.62 -12.49
N LEU A 184 0.23 -7.80 -13.09
CA LEU A 184 -1.21 -7.87 -12.83
C LEU A 184 -1.79 -9.23 -13.25
N GLU A 185 -1.40 -9.75 -14.41
CA GLU A 185 -1.80 -11.08 -14.87
C GLU A 185 -1.30 -12.18 -13.93
N ALA A 186 -0.06 -12.07 -13.45
CA ALA A 186 0.51 -12.99 -12.47
C ALA A 186 -0.28 -12.97 -11.15
N VAL A 187 -0.60 -11.79 -10.60
CA VAL A 187 -1.43 -11.63 -9.39
C VAL A 187 -2.80 -12.28 -9.58
N TYR A 188 -3.45 -12.05 -10.71
CA TYR A 188 -4.75 -12.66 -11.00
C TYR A 188 -4.67 -14.17 -11.10
N THR A 189 -3.68 -14.69 -11.83
CA THR A 189 -3.48 -16.12 -12.04
C THR A 189 -3.13 -16.85 -10.74
N VAL A 190 -2.21 -16.30 -9.95
CA VAL A 190 -1.85 -16.84 -8.64
C VAL A 190 -3.05 -16.81 -7.69
N GLY A 191 -3.77 -15.68 -7.63
CA GLY A 191 -4.96 -15.55 -6.80
C GLY A 191 -6.00 -16.63 -7.07
N LYS A 192 -6.25 -16.95 -8.34
CA LYS A 192 -7.17 -18.03 -8.73
C LYS A 192 -6.70 -19.42 -8.30
N ARG A 193 -5.41 -19.62 -8.10
CA ARG A 193 -4.81 -20.89 -7.67
C ARG A 193 -4.69 -21.03 -6.16
N LEU A 194 -4.89 -19.94 -5.40
CA LEU A 194 -4.94 -20.04 -3.95
C LEU A 194 -6.13 -20.93 -3.53
N PRO A 195 -5.97 -21.78 -2.52
CA PRO A 195 -7.08 -22.51 -1.91
C PRO A 195 -8.21 -21.55 -1.47
N ALA A 196 -9.46 -22.03 -1.54
CA ALA A 196 -10.62 -21.19 -1.18
C ALA A 196 -10.57 -20.69 0.27
N GLU A 197 -9.93 -21.44 1.14
CA GLU A 197 -9.74 -21.12 2.56
C GLU A 197 -8.71 -20.01 2.81
N LEU A 198 -7.92 -19.66 1.78
CA LEU A 198 -6.84 -18.68 1.84
C LEU A 198 -7.09 -17.43 0.98
N ARG A 199 -8.34 -17.22 0.58
CA ARG A 199 -8.75 -16.06 -0.22
C ARG A 199 -10.16 -15.57 0.09
#